data_76b188ef7083988a4a349bfc0cd4da60
#
_entry.id   76b188ef7083988a4a349bfc0cd4da60
#
_cell.length_a   1.000
_cell.length_b   1.000
_cell.length_c   1.000
_cell.angle_alpha   90.00
_cell.angle_beta   90.00
_cell.angle_gamma   90.00
#
_symmetry.space_group_name_H-M   'P 1'
#
loop_
_entity.id
_entity.type
_entity.pdbx_description
1 polymer ?
#
loop_
_entity_poly.entity_id
_entity_poly.type
_entity_poly.pdbx_seq_one_letter_code
_entity_poly.pdbx_strand_id
1 'polypeptide(L)'
;KISYAMMKGDEANVEAIYRTQYSVEDANAILTAAGKPELEYFDPNNSNKYQVDQGGQWSAAAATDYMETNFVTYNEANGNMIELVICNNDGMAEGVVSSLQGKGYNKDGGHVVPVFGVDATENAKTLIAEGAMTGTVKQDAEGMALAICETVQAISAGKTVGDALASVQDVRFSIASDCASKLYVAYAP
;
A
#
# COMPACT_ATOMS: atom_id res chain seq x y z
N LYS A 1 -15.25 -7.02 -14.85
CA LYS A 1 -14.40 -6.09 -14.11
C LYS A 1 -14.47 -6.45 -12.64
N ILE A 2 -13.41 -6.12 -11.89
CA ILE A 2 -13.34 -6.33 -10.44
C ILE A 2 -13.43 -4.95 -9.79
N SER A 3 -14.45 -4.74 -8.96
CA SER A 3 -14.69 -3.46 -8.28
C SER A 3 -13.69 -3.25 -7.14
N TYR A 4 -12.87 -2.20 -7.18
CA TYR A 4 -11.90 -1.92 -6.13
C TYR A 4 -12.05 -0.55 -5.49
N ALA A 5 -11.67 -0.43 -4.20
CA ALA A 5 -11.42 0.82 -3.51
C ALA A 5 -9.93 1.02 -3.28
N MET A 6 -9.47 2.27 -3.30
CA MET A 6 -8.08 2.67 -3.05
C MET A 6 -8.03 3.69 -1.92
N MET A 7 -7.27 3.35 -0.86
CA MET A 7 -7.02 4.23 0.29
C MET A 7 -5.62 4.85 0.17
N LYS A 8 -5.58 6.16 -0.12
CA LYS A 8 -4.34 6.93 -0.31
C LYS A 8 -3.96 7.65 0.97
N GLY A 9 -2.69 7.53 1.38
CA GLY A 9 -2.23 8.05 2.68
C GLY A 9 -2.05 9.56 2.73
N ASP A 10 -1.60 10.19 1.64
CA ASP A 10 -1.32 11.63 1.55
C ASP A 10 -1.38 12.07 0.09
N GLU A 11 -1.87 13.28 -0.16
CA GLU A 11 -2.05 13.79 -1.53
C GLU A 11 -0.74 14.11 -2.23
N ALA A 12 0.23 14.67 -1.51
CA ALA A 12 1.48 15.19 -2.07
C ALA A 12 2.69 14.25 -1.86
N ASN A 13 2.55 13.24 -1.01
CA ASN A 13 3.65 12.33 -0.71
C ASN A 13 3.94 11.43 -1.91
N VAL A 14 5.21 11.39 -2.33
CA VAL A 14 5.65 10.63 -3.51
C VAL A 14 5.40 9.12 -3.38
N GLU A 15 5.57 8.55 -2.19
CA GLU A 15 5.28 7.13 -1.95
C GLU A 15 3.79 6.84 -2.09
N ALA A 16 2.92 7.72 -1.55
CA ALA A 16 1.48 7.59 -1.70
C ALA A 16 1.05 7.66 -3.17
N ILE A 17 1.64 8.57 -3.94
CA ILE A 17 1.39 8.70 -5.37
C ILE A 17 1.75 7.38 -6.09
N TYR A 18 2.96 6.87 -5.89
CA TYR A 18 3.43 5.67 -6.57
C TYR A 18 2.70 4.40 -6.11
N ARG A 19 2.46 4.24 -4.80
CA ARG A 19 1.68 3.11 -4.28
C ARG A 19 0.26 3.10 -4.83
N THR A 20 -0.37 4.26 -4.99
CA THR A 20 -1.71 4.39 -5.58
C THR A 20 -1.71 4.06 -7.07
N GLN A 21 -0.76 4.58 -7.83
CA GLN A 21 -0.68 4.39 -9.28
C GLN A 21 -0.29 2.95 -9.64
N TYR A 22 0.89 2.52 -9.22
CA TYR A 22 1.48 1.28 -9.71
C TYR A 22 0.78 0.03 -9.19
N SER A 23 0.19 0.04 -7.98
CA SER A 23 -0.56 -1.12 -7.51
C SER A 23 -1.75 -1.47 -8.42
N VAL A 24 -2.34 -0.48 -9.08
CA VAL A 24 -3.45 -0.70 -10.03
C VAL A 24 -2.94 -0.96 -11.45
N GLU A 25 -1.96 -0.19 -11.91
CA GLU A 25 -1.40 -0.35 -13.27
C GLU A 25 -0.75 -1.72 -13.45
N ASP A 26 0.10 -2.14 -12.52
CA ASP A 26 0.79 -3.44 -12.59
C ASP A 26 -0.18 -4.61 -12.41
N ALA A 27 -1.16 -4.48 -11.48
CA ALA A 27 -2.21 -5.49 -11.35
C ALA A 27 -3.00 -5.64 -12.65
N ASN A 28 -3.40 -4.55 -13.29
CA ASN A 28 -4.12 -4.59 -14.56
C ASN A 28 -3.27 -5.15 -15.70
N ALA A 29 -1.98 -4.85 -15.74
CA ALA A 29 -1.08 -5.45 -16.73
C ALA A 29 -1.01 -6.98 -16.59
N ILE A 30 -0.91 -7.49 -15.35
CA ILE A 30 -0.91 -8.94 -15.05
C ILE A 30 -2.26 -9.57 -15.39
N LEU A 31 -3.37 -8.94 -14.98
CA LEU A 31 -4.71 -9.43 -15.25
C LEU A 31 -4.99 -9.50 -16.75
N THR A 32 -4.65 -8.45 -17.50
CA THR A 32 -4.80 -8.40 -18.95
C THR A 32 -3.97 -9.49 -19.64
N ALA A 33 -2.70 -9.66 -19.24
CA ALA A 33 -1.83 -10.71 -19.77
C ALA A 33 -2.38 -12.13 -19.50
N ALA A 34 -3.10 -12.30 -18.37
CA ALA A 34 -3.76 -13.54 -18.01
C ALA A 34 -5.17 -13.72 -18.61
N GLY A 35 -5.65 -12.78 -19.44
CA GLY A 35 -7.00 -12.79 -19.99
C GLY A 35 -8.11 -12.63 -18.94
N LYS A 36 -7.78 -11.96 -17.84
CA LYS A 36 -8.70 -11.70 -16.71
C LYS A 36 -9.27 -10.28 -16.79
N PRO A 37 -10.43 -10.03 -16.13
CA PRO A 37 -10.99 -8.69 -16.04
C PRO A 37 -10.05 -7.75 -15.28
N GLU A 38 -9.96 -6.51 -15.77
CA GLU A 38 -9.22 -5.43 -15.10
C GLU A 38 -9.96 -4.93 -13.84
N LEU A 39 -9.21 -4.27 -12.98
CA LEU A 39 -9.73 -3.54 -11.83
C LEU A 39 -10.47 -2.29 -12.31
N GLU A 40 -11.66 -2.04 -11.76
CA GLU A 40 -12.44 -0.83 -11.98
C GLU A 40 -12.73 -0.16 -10.64
N TYR A 41 -12.45 1.14 -10.54
CA TYR A 41 -12.75 1.86 -9.30
C TYR A 41 -14.25 1.83 -9.00
N PHE A 42 -14.62 1.55 -7.76
CA PHE A 42 -16.00 1.27 -7.35
C PHE A 42 -16.99 2.42 -7.60
N ASP A 43 -16.53 3.68 -7.47
CA ASP A 43 -17.34 4.87 -7.69
C ASP A 43 -17.03 5.53 -9.05
N PRO A 44 -17.90 5.41 -10.04
CA PRO A 44 -17.69 5.98 -11.35
C PRO A 44 -17.68 7.53 -11.35
N ASN A 45 -18.17 8.17 -10.29
CA ASN A 45 -18.19 9.63 -10.16
C ASN A 45 -16.89 10.19 -9.56
N ASN A 46 -16.05 9.35 -8.96
CA ASN A 46 -14.76 9.78 -8.43
C ASN A 46 -13.67 9.65 -9.50
N SER A 47 -13.38 10.76 -10.19
CA SER A 47 -12.38 10.81 -11.26
C SER A 47 -10.95 10.53 -10.78
N ASN A 48 -10.65 10.75 -9.50
CA ASN A 48 -9.33 10.50 -8.93
C ASN A 48 -9.05 9.01 -8.73
N LYS A 49 -10.10 8.19 -8.59
CA LYS A 49 -10.03 6.74 -8.34
C LYS A 49 -9.30 6.35 -7.05
N TYR A 50 -9.36 7.21 -6.04
CA TYR A 50 -8.89 6.96 -4.68
C TYR A 50 -9.65 7.82 -3.68
N GLN A 51 -9.56 7.45 -2.41
CA GLN A 51 -9.96 8.24 -1.25
C GLN A 51 -8.72 8.53 -0.42
N VAL A 52 -8.43 9.81 -0.18
CA VAL A 52 -7.19 10.24 0.49
C VAL A 52 -7.46 10.63 1.94
N ASP A 53 -6.54 10.25 2.84
CA ASP A 53 -6.55 10.81 4.19
C ASP A 53 -6.27 12.32 4.13
N GLN A 54 -7.30 13.12 4.38
CA GLN A 54 -7.22 14.59 4.29
C GLN A 54 -6.23 15.18 5.29
N GLY A 55 -5.92 14.46 6.36
CA GLY A 55 -4.91 14.85 7.34
C GLY A 55 -3.48 14.44 6.95
N GLY A 56 -3.31 13.63 5.91
CA GLY A 56 -2.00 13.11 5.48
C GLY A 56 -1.34 12.21 6.53
N GLN A 57 -2.12 11.61 7.44
CA GLN A 57 -1.61 10.80 8.54
C GLN A 57 -1.57 9.30 8.25
N TRP A 58 -2.01 8.88 7.07
CA TRP A 58 -2.06 7.46 6.67
C TRP A 58 -2.85 6.60 7.68
N SER A 59 -3.94 7.14 8.18
CA SER A 59 -4.60 6.66 9.38
C SER A 59 -5.64 5.59 9.13
N ALA A 60 -5.73 4.63 10.07
CA ALA A 60 -6.82 3.66 10.13
C ALA A 60 -8.19 4.35 10.22
N ALA A 61 -8.28 5.44 10.98
CA ALA A 61 -9.54 6.17 11.18
C ALA A 61 -10.10 6.70 9.85
N ALA A 62 -9.28 7.36 9.02
CA ALA A 62 -9.72 7.85 7.72
C ALA A 62 -10.21 6.72 6.80
N ALA A 63 -9.50 5.59 6.77
CA ALA A 63 -9.90 4.44 5.97
C ALA A 63 -11.20 3.80 6.49
N THR A 64 -11.39 3.72 7.81
CA THR A 64 -12.64 3.25 8.42
C THR A 64 -13.81 4.15 8.03
N ASP A 65 -13.68 5.47 8.18
CA ASP A 65 -14.73 6.43 7.85
C ASP A 65 -15.14 6.37 6.38
N TYR A 66 -14.16 6.20 5.48
CA TYR A 66 -14.45 6.00 4.06
C TYR A 66 -15.22 4.70 3.82
N MET A 67 -14.79 3.58 4.41
CA MET A 67 -15.48 2.32 4.21
C MET A 67 -16.89 2.33 4.79
N GLU A 68 -17.11 2.91 5.97
CA GLU A 68 -18.43 3.06 6.55
C GLU A 68 -19.36 3.88 5.63
N THR A 69 -18.85 4.96 5.03
CA THR A 69 -19.58 5.78 4.06
C THR A 69 -19.86 5.01 2.77
N ASN A 70 -18.87 4.31 2.24
CA ASN A 70 -18.98 3.55 1.00
C ASN A 70 -20.03 2.45 1.12
N PHE A 71 -20.06 1.72 2.23
CA PHE A 71 -21.01 0.63 2.46
C PHE A 71 -22.48 1.04 2.55
N VAL A 72 -22.78 2.34 2.71
CA VAL A 72 -24.17 2.83 2.60
C VAL A 72 -24.71 2.57 1.19
N THR A 73 -23.89 2.74 0.17
CA THR A 73 -24.28 2.65 -1.24
C THR A 73 -23.75 1.42 -1.94
N TYR A 74 -22.48 1.04 -1.67
CA TYR A 74 -21.77 -0.02 -2.37
C TYR A 74 -21.67 -1.28 -1.49
N ASN A 75 -22.64 -2.16 -1.61
CA ASN A 75 -22.80 -3.36 -0.78
C ASN A 75 -23.48 -4.50 -1.54
N GLU A 76 -23.48 -5.69 -0.97
CA GLU A 76 -24.10 -6.87 -1.59
C GLU A 76 -25.60 -6.70 -1.86
N ALA A 77 -26.34 -6.07 -0.95
CA ALA A 77 -27.79 -5.89 -1.10
C ALA A 77 -28.14 -5.02 -2.31
N ASN A 78 -27.26 -4.08 -2.67
CA ASN A 78 -27.42 -3.23 -3.83
C ASN A 78 -26.80 -3.84 -5.12
N GLY A 79 -26.13 -4.99 -5.02
CA GLY A 79 -25.51 -5.66 -6.17
C GLY A 79 -24.31 -4.94 -6.77
N ASN A 80 -23.66 -4.06 -6.01
CA ASN A 80 -22.52 -3.24 -6.43
C ASN A 80 -21.37 -3.20 -5.39
N MET A 81 -21.18 -4.32 -4.69
CA MET A 81 -20.18 -4.47 -3.64
C MET A 81 -18.77 -4.08 -4.11
N ILE A 82 -18.00 -3.46 -3.21
CA ILE A 82 -16.55 -3.34 -3.36
C ILE A 82 -15.94 -4.74 -3.16
N GLU A 83 -15.25 -5.25 -4.19
CA GLU A 83 -14.74 -6.61 -4.24
C GLU A 83 -13.27 -6.73 -3.82
N LEU A 84 -12.56 -5.60 -3.70
CA LEU A 84 -11.13 -5.53 -3.38
C LEU A 84 -10.80 -4.16 -2.76
N VAL A 85 -9.95 -4.12 -1.74
CA VAL A 85 -9.42 -2.86 -1.20
C VAL A 85 -7.90 -2.86 -1.22
N ILE A 86 -7.33 -1.80 -1.77
CA ILE A 86 -5.89 -1.54 -1.81
C ILE A 86 -5.61 -0.34 -0.92
N CYS A 87 -4.67 -0.48 0.01
CA CYS A 87 -4.29 0.57 0.94
C CYS A 87 -2.82 0.94 0.78
N ASN A 88 -2.51 2.22 0.90
CA ASN A 88 -1.13 2.68 0.80
C ASN A 88 -0.24 2.20 1.96
N ASN A 89 -0.83 1.85 3.12
CA ASN A 89 -0.10 1.23 4.23
C ASN A 89 -0.98 0.25 5.03
N ASP A 90 -0.36 -0.48 5.95
CA ASP A 90 -1.04 -1.44 6.81
C ASP A 90 -1.99 -0.78 7.80
N GLY A 91 -1.65 0.41 8.33
CA GLY A 91 -2.54 1.12 9.24
C GLY A 91 -3.91 1.41 8.61
N MET A 92 -3.94 1.86 7.36
CA MET A 92 -5.19 2.05 6.61
C MET A 92 -5.88 0.71 6.33
N ALA A 93 -5.12 -0.34 5.98
CA ALA A 93 -5.67 -1.68 5.75
C ALA A 93 -6.33 -2.25 7.02
N GLU A 94 -5.75 -2.04 8.19
CA GLU A 94 -6.33 -2.41 9.48
C GLU A 94 -7.67 -1.70 9.73
N GLY A 95 -7.78 -0.42 9.39
CA GLY A 95 -9.03 0.34 9.44
C GLY A 95 -10.09 -0.23 8.52
N VAL A 96 -9.72 -0.59 7.29
CA VAL A 96 -10.61 -1.26 6.33
C VAL A 96 -11.09 -2.61 6.88
N VAL A 97 -10.18 -3.45 7.37
CA VAL A 97 -10.52 -4.77 7.95
C VAL A 97 -11.48 -4.60 9.12
N SER A 98 -11.24 -3.63 10.01
CA SER A 98 -12.14 -3.34 11.13
C SER A 98 -13.56 -3.00 10.68
N SER A 99 -13.71 -2.16 9.65
CA SER A 99 -15.00 -1.81 9.07
C SER A 99 -15.67 -3.03 8.42
N LEU A 100 -14.93 -3.83 7.65
CA LEU A 100 -15.41 -5.07 7.04
C LEU A 100 -15.94 -6.06 8.10
N GLN A 101 -15.17 -6.29 9.16
CA GLN A 101 -15.56 -7.17 10.27
C GLN A 101 -16.80 -6.66 11.01
N GLY A 102 -16.93 -5.34 11.16
CA GLY A 102 -18.15 -4.71 11.70
C GLY A 102 -19.41 -5.02 10.89
N LYS A 103 -19.27 -5.25 9.59
CA LYS A 103 -20.37 -5.61 8.67
C LYS A 103 -20.53 -7.13 8.46
N GLY A 104 -19.70 -7.95 9.08
CA GLY A 104 -19.79 -9.40 8.96
C GLY A 104 -18.88 -10.02 7.91
N TYR A 105 -18.05 -9.23 7.23
CA TYR A 105 -17.04 -9.71 6.28
C TYR A 105 -15.72 -10.04 6.99
N ASN A 106 -14.82 -10.70 6.31
CA ASN A 106 -13.43 -10.96 6.73
C ASN A 106 -13.29 -11.50 8.18
N LYS A 107 -14.23 -12.34 8.58
CA LYS A 107 -14.23 -13.06 9.86
C LYS A 107 -14.88 -14.42 9.69
N ASP A 108 -14.86 -15.25 10.74
CA ASP A 108 -15.30 -16.64 10.74
C ASP A 108 -16.59 -16.89 9.94
N GLY A 109 -16.46 -17.63 8.83
CA GLY A 109 -17.57 -17.99 7.95
C GLY A 109 -18.17 -16.86 7.11
N GLY A 110 -17.66 -15.64 7.23
CA GLY A 110 -18.07 -14.49 6.42
C GLY A 110 -17.42 -14.47 5.03
N HIS A 111 -18.04 -13.75 4.11
CA HIS A 111 -17.43 -13.46 2.82
C HIS A 111 -16.14 -12.67 3.01
N VAL A 112 -15.07 -13.05 2.34
CA VAL A 112 -13.77 -12.37 2.41
C VAL A 112 -13.66 -11.38 1.25
N VAL A 113 -13.51 -10.10 1.60
CA VAL A 113 -13.11 -9.05 0.68
C VAL A 113 -11.59 -8.92 0.77
N PRO A 114 -10.82 -9.19 -0.29
CA PRO A 114 -9.37 -9.05 -0.27
C PRO A 114 -8.93 -7.63 0.11
N VAL A 115 -8.01 -7.52 1.09
CA VAL A 115 -7.41 -6.26 1.54
C VAL A 115 -5.90 -6.37 1.48
N PHE A 116 -5.27 -5.39 0.86
CA PHE A 116 -3.81 -5.31 0.72
C PHE A 116 -3.27 -4.01 1.33
N GLY A 117 -2.11 -4.12 1.98
CA GLY A 117 -1.39 -3.00 2.57
C GLY A 117 0.10 -2.99 2.20
N VAL A 118 0.86 -2.16 2.87
CA VAL A 118 2.32 -2.05 2.79
C VAL A 118 2.85 -1.78 4.19
N ASP A 119 3.99 -2.28 4.53
CA ASP A 119 4.89 -2.15 5.68
C ASP A 119 5.21 -3.49 6.35
N ALA A 120 4.31 -4.46 6.31
CA ALA A 120 4.38 -5.74 7.01
C ALA A 120 4.49 -5.57 8.53
N THR A 121 3.60 -4.74 9.10
CA THR A 121 3.48 -4.57 10.55
C THR A 121 3.13 -5.88 11.24
N GLU A 122 3.45 -6.02 12.54
CA GLU A 122 3.12 -7.23 13.29
C GLU A 122 1.60 -7.46 13.35
N ASN A 123 0.81 -6.38 13.42
CA ASN A 123 -0.64 -6.49 13.43
C ASN A 123 -1.18 -6.96 12.06
N ALA A 124 -0.68 -6.40 10.96
CA ALA A 124 -1.04 -6.86 9.62
C ALA A 124 -0.71 -8.35 9.40
N LYS A 125 0.46 -8.81 9.86
CA LYS A 125 0.83 -10.24 9.82
C LYS A 125 -0.14 -11.11 10.60
N THR A 126 -0.60 -10.65 11.77
CA THR A 126 -1.62 -11.34 12.57
C THR A 126 -2.93 -11.43 11.81
N LEU A 127 -3.42 -10.31 11.26
CA LEU A 127 -4.65 -10.28 10.46
C LEU A 127 -4.56 -11.17 9.20
N ILE A 128 -3.39 -11.27 8.59
CA ILE A 128 -3.16 -12.18 7.45
C ILE A 128 -3.21 -13.63 7.91
N ALA A 129 -2.58 -13.97 9.04
CA ALA A 129 -2.61 -15.32 9.60
C ALA A 129 -4.04 -15.76 10.00
N GLU A 130 -4.89 -14.83 10.42
CA GLU A 130 -6.30 -15.03 10.73
C GLU A 130 -7.20 -15.04 9.48
N GLY A 131 -6.68 -14.75 8.30
CA GLY A 131 -7.46 -14.63 7.06
C GLY A 131 -8.35 -13.40 6.97
N ALA A 132 -8.17 -12.44 7.86
CA ALA A 132 -8.89 -11.16 7.87
C ALA A 132 -8.31 -10.13 6.89
N MET A 133 -7.02 -10.19 6.62
CA MET A 133 -6.30 -9.41 5.62
C MET A 133 -5.65 -10.37 4.62
N THR A 134 -5.51 -9.97 3.36
CA THR A 134 -5.03 -10.85 2.30
C THR A 134 -3.52 -10.83 2.15
N GLY A 135 -2.91 -9.66 2.29
CA GLY A 135 -1.46 -9.52 2.13
C GLY A 135 -0.95 -8.11 2.39
N THR A 136 0.35 -8.02 2.57
CA THR A 136 1.09 -6.77 2.71
C THR A 136 2.44 -6.87 2.01
N VAL A 137 2.97 -5.75 1.54
CA VAL A 137 4.32 -5.65 0.99
C VAL A 137 5.26 -5.16 2.08
N LYS A 138 6.31 -5.93 2.39
CA LYS A 138 7.29 -5.52 3.40
C LYS A 138 8.08 -4.31 2.94
N GLN A 139 8.11 -3.26 3.75
CA GLN A 139 9.08 -2.18 3.67
C GLN A 139 10.33 -2.58 4.47
N ASP A 140 11.51 -2.55 3.86
CA ASP A 140 12.75 -2.96 4.51
C ASP A 140 13.32 -1.83 5.40
N ALA A 141 12.65 -1.55 6.50
CA ALA A 141 13.03 -0.48 7.43
C ALA A 141 14.43 -0.68 8.03
N GLU A 142 14.81 -1.93 8.30
CA GLU A 142 16.15 -2.26 8.83
C GLU A 142 17.25 -1.98 7.81
N GLY A 143 17.09 -2.44 6.58
CA GLY A 143 18.04 -2.17 5.49
C GLY A 143 18.18 -0.68 5.20
N MET A 144 17.06 0.06 5.18
CA MET A 144 17.08 1.52 5.00
C MET A 144 17.83 2.21 6.16
N ALA A 145 17.55 1.84 7.42
CA ALA A 145 18.24 2.40 8.58
C ALA A 145 19.75 2.13 8.54
N LEU A 146 20.13 0.92 8.19
CA LEU A 146 21.54 0.54 8.05
C LEU A 146 22.23 1.36 6.94
N ALA A 147 21.64 1.46 5.76
CA ALA A 147 22.18 2.24 4.66
C ALA A 147 22.33 3.74 5.02
N ILE A 148 21.39 4.31 5.77
CA ILE A 148 21.50 5.67 6.30
C ILE A 148 22.69 5.79 7.26
N CYS A 149 22.83 4.87 8.21
CA CYS A 149 23.92 4.88 9.17
C CYS A 149 25.30 4.78 8.48
N GLU A 150 25.46 3.87 7.52
CA GLU A 150 26.69 3.72 6.74
C GLU A 150 27.02 4.99 5.95
N THR A 151 26.00 5.57 5.32
CA THR A 151 26.17 6.84 4.57
C THR A 151 26.64 7.97 5.48
N VAL A 152 25.99 8.14 6.65
CA VAL A 152 26.37 9.19 7.63
C VAL A 152 27.77 8.96 8.15
N GLN A 153 28.16 7.75 8.48
CA GLN A 153 29.51 7.42 8.91
C GLN A 153 30.56 7.75 7.83
N ALA A 154 30.29 7.42 6.58
CA ALA A 154 31.17 7.71 5.46
C ALA A 154 31.34 9.22 5.23
N ILE A 155 30.28 10.00 5.31
CA ILE A 155 30.32 11.47 5.22
C ILE A 155 31.12 12.06 6.40
N SER A 156 30.90 11.55 7.63
CA SER A 156 31.65 11.97 8.82
C SER A 156 33.14 11.67 8.70
N ALA A 157 33.51 10.64 7.93
CA ALA A 157 34.91 10.30 7.60
C ALA A 157 35.47 11.12 6.43
N GLY A 158 34.74 12.11 5.91
CA GLY A 158 35.20 13.04 4.88
C GLY A 158 34.90 12.66 3.44
N LYS A 159 34.07 11.60 3.20
CA LYS A 159 33.65 11.27 1.84
C LYS A 159 32.62 12.28 1.32
N THR A 160 32.57 12.46 0.01
CA THR A 160 31.46 13.16 -0.63
C THR A 160 30.16 12.37 -0.48
N VAL A 161 29.00 13.00 -0.64
CA VAL A 161 27.69 12.30 -0.58
C VAL A 161 27.63 11.16 -1.59
N GLY A 162 28.09 11.38 -2.83
CA GLY A 162 28.09 10.35 -3.86
C GLY A 162 28.97 9.14 -3.50
N ASP A 163 30.20 9.38 -3.00
CA ASP A 163 31.11 8.32 -2.58
C ASP A 163 30.59 7.58 -1.34
N ALA A 164 29.91 8.29 -0.44
CA ALA A 164 29.31 7.69 0.74
C ALA A 164 28.18 6.74 0.36
N LEU A 165 27.27 7.17 -0.51
CA LEU A 165 26.19 6.32 -1.02
C LEU A 165 26.72 5.11 -1.80
N ALA A 166 27.73 5.32 -2.62
CA ALA A 166 28.38 4.22 -3.36
C ALA A 166 29.12 3.22 -2.45
N SER A 167 29.36 3.56 -1.19
CA SER A 167 30.03 2.69 -0.21
C SER A 167 29.09 1.90 0.70
N VAL A 168 27.77 2.01 0.52
CA VAL A 168 26.78 1.19 1.26
C VAL A 168 27.04 -0.29 0.96
N GLN A 169 27.13 -1.09 2.02
CA GLN A 169 27.56 -2.50 1.93
C GLN A 169 26.46 -3.43 1.42
N ASP A 170 25.21 -3.10 1.64
CA ASP A 170 24.11 -3.93 1.17
C ASP A 170 23.95 -3.80 -0.35
N VAL A 171 24.32 -4.85 -1.05
CA VAL A 171 24.32 -4.93 -2.52
C VAL A 171 22.94 -4.80 -3.16
N ARG A 172 21.87 -4.86 -2.38
CA ARG A 172 20.51 -4.62 -2.87
C ARG A 172 20.25 -3.15 -3.15
N PHE A 173 21.02 -2.25 -2.52
CA PHE A 173 20.94 -0.81 -2.77
C PHE A 173 21.84 -0.41 -3.94
N SER A 174 21.30 0.46 -4.79
CA SER A 174 22.04 1.07 -5.88
C SER A 174 21.73 2.57 -5.94
N ILE A 175 22.64 3.34 -6.52
CA ILE A 175 22.37 4.77 -6.77
C ILE A 175 21.27 4.85 -7.83
N ALA A 176 20.23 5.62 -7.54
CA ALA A 176 19.11 5.80 -8.47
C ALA A 176 19.57 6.54 -9.73
N SER A 177 19.04 6.11 -10.88
CA SER A 177 19.40 6.72 -12.18
C SER A 177 18.89 8.15 -12.35
N ASP A 178 17.86 8.52 -11.60
CA ASP A 178 17.20 9.83 -11.64
C ASP A 178 17.79 10.85 -10.66
N CYS A 179 18.54 10.37 -9.66
CA CYS A 179 19.10 11.25 -8.61
C CYS A 179 20.34 10.65 -7.97
N ALA A 180 21.49 11.28 -8.15
CA ALA A 180 22.78 10.83 -7.63
C ALA A 180 22.88 10.87 -6.08
N SER A 181 21.94 11.48 -5.39
CA SER A 181 21.86 11.50 -3.91
C SER A 181 20.74 10.60 -3.36
N LYS A 182 20.22 9.66 -4.17
CA LYS A 182 19.17 8.74 -3.81
C LYS A 182 19.63 7.31 -3.96
N LEU A 183 19.39 6.48 -2.94
CA LEU A 183 19.52 5.03 -3.04
C LEU A 183 18.18 4.42 -3.47
N TYR A 184 18.28 3.38 -4.26
CA TYR A 184 17.17 2.58 -4.73
C TYR A 184 17.40 1.12 -4.36
N VAL A 185 16.35 0.45 -3.90
CA VAL A 185 16.32 -1.00 -3.71
C VAL A 185 15.23 -1.60 -4.58
N ALA A 186 15.59 -2.60 -5.37
CA ALA A 186 14.62 -3.27 -6.22
C ALA A 186 13.66 -4.15 -5.38
N TYR A 187 12.41 -4.23 -5.82
CA TYR A 187 11.46 -5.17 -5.24
C TYR A 187 11.98 -6.61 -5.42
N ALA A 188 11.92 -7.38 -4.35
CA ALA A 188 12.18 -8.81 -4.33
C ALA A 188 10.93 -9.53 -3.83
N PRO A 189 10.35 -10.46 -4.61
CA PRO A 189 9.14 -11.20 -4.24
C PRO A 189 9.39 -12.18 -3.09
#